data_3ac6d85d2fd9f1ddc8b45c795bc0cc02
#
_entry.id   3ac6d85d2fd9f1ddc8b45c795bc0cc02
#
_cell.length_a   1.000
_cell.length_b   1.000
_cell.length_c   1.000
_cell.angle_alpha   90.00
_cell.angle_beta   90.00
_cell.angle_gamma   90.00
#
_symmetry.space_group_name_H-M   'P 1'
#
loop_
_entity.id
_entity.type
_entity.pdbx_description
1 polymer ?
#
loop_
_entity_poly.entity_id
_entity_poly.type
_entity_poly.pdbx_seq_one_letter_code
_entity_poly.pdbx_strand_id
1 'polypeptide(L)'
;MKKWLTLLLALALLLPHCAALADEPAYGPYDKHVSFTASQYSQITEGGDYTHDEVYYKLQDMFNFDWELYAVDGSAWHEKNTMWITGGTMPDILFFGWNAVEYQQYAEQELIKPLPDGWESKYPNLAAQVEATGIAEAIKVNGKTYGIPHTIIHLVGPKNFVYAMHTLYYYRLDWAKELGYDWGVSCTLDEFTSYLRDCKEKFGSVGMVQSTGTLLKPLLYQFSKGYNAIYKNEEGKYVLGFADKGTVEGTQFLRDMYNEGLISKEYYLSNYNEWYAGKAAVIEYWGGPLHPQDMANNWLAAASEPNAKTLDDVKNIIGTVTVTDNNGVYHAAGTQGNFCFGSLFSPDLDDETFDRILAMYDYFATLEGFELTQLGIRGVDWDKDEEGHYTLLCPEILDGTYAVIREKYPSMYYLYLRNVLSDSAAYINPLIDSYWRQMSDDMYEFRCSQDIVPFDADLAFYSSDAANHYSINWNTAVDRLVLDSSLDIETEVARLIEENRFMWEPLINELNEKFGAK
;
A
#
# COMPACT_ATOMS: atom_id res chain seq x y z
N MET A 1 -43.23 4.10 61.89
CA MET A 1 -43.60 2.63 61.89
C MET A 1 -43.51 2.09 60.48
N LYS A 2 -42.85 0.97 60.38
CA LYS A 2 -42.69 0.06 59.26
C LYS A 2 -41.96 0.57 58.01
N LYS A 3 -40.66 0.26 58.03
CA LYS A 3 -39.76 0.14 56.86
C LYS A 3 -40.24 -1.01 55.97
N TRP A 4 -40.30 -0.76 54.65
CA TRP A 4 -40.29 -1.85 53.69
C TRP A 4 -39.01 -1.73 52.87
N LEU A 5 -38.15 -2.71 53.09
CA LEU A 5 -36.95 -3.00 52.31
C LEU A 5 -37.42 -3.67 51.00
N THR A 6 -37.21 -3.04 49.87
CA THR A 6 -37.40 -3.70 48.59
C THR A 6 -36.04 -4.18 48.09
N LEU A 7 -35.84 -5.49 48.20
CA LEU A 7 -34.69 -6.24 47.68
C LEU A 7 -34.86 -6.33 46.16
N LEU A 8 -34.09 -5.55 45.42
CA LEU A 8 -33.95 -5.74 43.97
C LEU A 8 -32.92 -6.85 43.75
N LEU A 9 -33.40 -8.04 43.41
CA LEU A 9 -32.63 -9.14 42.91
C LEU A 9 -32.16 -8.80 41.49
N ALA A 10 -30.92 -8.35 41.35
CA ALA A 10 -30.27 -8.28 40.06
C ALA A 10 -29.93 -9.73 39.64
N LEU A 11 -30.77 -10.32 38.80
CA LEU A 11 -30.48 -11.55 38.08
C LEU A 11 -29.45 -11.23 37.00
N ALA A 12 -28.17 -11.34 37.34
CA ALA A 12 -27.12 -11.36 36.37
C ALA A 12 -27.27 -12.68 35.55
N LEU A 13 -27.83 -12.55 34.35
CA LEU A 13 -27.73 -13.57 33.34
C LEU A 13 -26.25 -13.72 32.95
N LEU A 14 -25.57 -14.61 33.64
CA LEU A 14 -24.35 -15.26 33.19
C LEU A 14 -24.73 -16.10 31.95
N LEU A 15 -24.75 -15.45 30.79
CA LEU A 15 -24.56 -16.18 29.54
C LEU A 15 -23.11 -16.68 29.59
N PRO A 16 -22.88 -18.00 29.55
CA PRO A 16 -21.56 -18.46 29.26
C PRO A 16 -21.23 -17.94 27.85
N HIS A 17 -20.31 -16.99 27.74
CA HIS A 17 -19.54 -16.85 26.53
C HIS A 17 -18.71 -18.14 26.41
N CYS A 18 -19.34 -19.18 25.89
CA CYS A 18 -18.63 -20.17 25.10
C CYS A 18 -18.27 -19.42 23.78
N ALA A 19 -17.27 -18.53 23.84
CA ALA A 19 -16.34 -18.51 22.75
C ALA A 19 -15.86 -19.97 22.71
N ALA A 20 -16.35 -20.76 21.76
CA ALA A 20 -15.62 -21.89 21.30
C ALA A 20 -14.25 -21.28 20.96
N LEU A 21 -13.24 -21.57 21.78
CA LEU A 21 -11.87 -21.54 21.35
C LEU A 21 -11.91 -22.51 20.16
N ALA A 22 -12.00 -21.97 18.94
CA ALA A 22 -11.59 -22.73 17.77
C ALA A 22 -10.20 -23.22 18.19
N ASP A 23 -10.02 -24.51 18.26
CA ASP A 23 -8.69 -25.07 18.45
C ASP A 23 -7.81 -24.37 17.43
N GLU A 24 -6.76 -23.66 17.91
CA GLU A 24 -5.81 -23.06 17.00
C GLU A 24 -5.33 -24.17 16.06
N PRO A 25 -5.31 -23.94 14.74
CA PRO A 25 -4.91 -24.99 13.82
C PRO A 25 -3.53 -25.48 14.21
N ALA A 26 -3.43 -26.75 14.56
CA ALA A 26 -2.17 -27.36 14.94
C ALA A 26 -1.31 -27.49 13.67
N TYR A 27 -0.34 -26.57 13.50
CA TYR A 27 0.64 -26.66 12.42
C TYR A 27 1.67 -27.73 12.76
N GLY A 28 1.61 -28.87 12.04
CA GLY A 28 2.57 -29.94 12.14
C GLY A 28 2.50 -30.81 13.43
N PRO A 29 3.44 -31.72 13.58
CA PRO A 29 4.37 -32.17 12.55
C PRO A 29 3.66 -32.90 11.39
N TYR A 30 4.17 -32.73 10.18
CA TYR A 30 3.67 -33.42 8.99
C TYR A 30 4.58 -34.61 8.67
N ASP A 31 4.01 -35.80 8.49
CA ASP A 31 4.78 -37.05 8.25
C ASP A 31 5.41 -37.06 6.85
N LYS A 32 4.69 -36.60 5.85
CA LYS A 32 5.16 -36.60 4.46
C LYS A 32 5.87 -35.31 4.12
N HIS A 33 7.05 -35.44 3.54
CA HIS A 33 7.82 -34.34 2.98
C HIS A 33 7.22 -33.90 1.65
N VAL A 34 7.19 -32.59 1.39
CA VAL A 34 6.78 -31.97 0.13
C VAL A 34 7.86 -31.02 -0.38
N SER A 35 7.90 -30.82 -1.67
CA SER A 35 8.80 -29.83 -2.29
C SER A 35 7.99 -28.98 -3.25
N PHE A 36 8.27 -27.67 -3.28
CA PHE A 36 7.59 -26.75 -4.19
C PHE A 36 8.52 -25.64 -4.69
N THR A 37 8.12 -25.05 -5.79
CA THR A 37 8.83 -23.94 -6.42
C THR A 37 8.06 -22.62 -6.18
N ALA A 38 8.77 -21.50 -6.02
CA ALA A 38 8.12 -20.21 -5.85
C ALA A 38 8.89 -19.07 -6.50
N SER A 39 8.20 -18.06 -7.01
CA SER A 39 8.83 -16.86 -7.54
C SER A 39 8.79 -15.71 -6.56
N GLN A 40 9.81 -14.84 -6.65
CA GLN A 40 9.87 -13.57 -5.93
C GLN A 40 10.55 -12.51 -6.81
N TYR A 41 9.95 -11.31 -6.86
CA TYR A 41 10.53 -10.23 -7.63
C TYR A 41 11.39 -9.31 -6.75
N SER A 42 12.48 -8.82 -7.32
CA SER A 42 13.36 -7.75 -6.76
C SER A 42 13.97 -7.97 -5.38
N GLN A 43 13.53 -8.94 -4.59
CA GLN A 43 13.99 -9.14 -3.20
C GLN A 43 15.05 -10.23 -3.08
N ILE A 44 15.07 -11.18 -4.01
CA ILE A 44 16.05 -12.27 -4.07
C ILE A 44 16.85 -12.17 -5.36
N THR A 45 18.06 -12.73 -5.36
CA THR A 45 18.95 -12.78 -6.52
C THR A 45 19.10 -14.20 -7.02
N GLU A 46 19.31 -14.36 -8.32
CA GLU A 46 19.57 -15.66 -8.91
C GLU A 46 20.83 -16.30 -8.27
N GLY A 47 20.70 -17.56 -7.85
CA GLY A 47 21.78 -18.29 -7.18
C GLY A 47 22.01 -17.92 -5.71
N GLY A 48 21.16 -17.07 -5.12
CA GLY A 48 21.17 -16.80 -3.69
C GLY A 48 20.70 -18.03 -2.87
N ASP A 49 21.28 -18.21 -1.70
CA ASP A 49 20.85 -19.26 -0.77
C ASP A 49 19.82 -18.72 0.22
N TYR A 50 18.61 -19.27 0.22
CA TYR A 50 17.47 -18.88 1.03
C TYR A 50 16.90 -20.10 1.83
N THR A 51 17.73 -21.13 2.04
CA THR A 51 17.34 -22.42 2.62
C THR A 51 18.23 -22.86 3.79
N HIS A 52 19.19 -22.04 4.21
CA HIS A 52 20.18 -22.41 5.21
C HIS A 52 20.26 -21.37 6.34
N ASP A 53 19.10 -21.05 6.94
CA ASP A 53 19.05 -20.21 8.15
C ASP A 53 18.03 -20.75 9.18
N GLU A 54 18.10 -20.26 10.40
CA GLU A 54 17.30 -20.78 11.52
C GLU A 54 15.80 -20.50 11.35
N VAL A 55 15.40 -19.43 10.60
CA VAL A 55 13.99 -19.15 10.29
C VAL A 55 13.46 -20.22 9.32
N TYR A 56 14.24 -20.51 8.26
CA TYR A 56 13.90 -21.59 7.33
C TYR A 56 13.80 -22.94 8.05
N TYR A 57 14.78 -23.32 8.86
CA TYR A 57 14.76 -24.61 9.58
C TYR A 57 13.59 -24.70 10.55
N LYS A 58 13.23 -23.62 11.22
CA LYS A 58 12.04 -23.59 12.08
C LYS A 58 10.76 -23.87 11.29
N LEU A 59 10.61 -23.27 10.12
CA LEU A 59 9.48 -23.53 9.23
C LEU A 59 9.51 -24.94 8.66
N GLN A 60 10.69 -25.46 8.31
CA GLN A 60 10.87 -26.83 7.82
C GLN A 60 10.49 -27.86 8.88
N ASP A 61 10.87 -27.65 10.15
CA ASP A 61 10.46 -28.49 11.26
C ASP A 61 8.94 -28.51 11.48
N MET A 62 8.26 -27.37 11.25
CA MET A 62 6.81 -27.26 11.38
C MET A 62 6.07 -27.87 10.19
N PHE A 63 6.55 -27.63 8.98
CA PHE A 63 5.79 -27.91 7.75
C PHE A 63 6.38 -29.03 6.89
N ASN A 64 7.53 -29.58 7.21
CA ASN A 64 8.21 -30.69 6.52
C ASN A 64 8.26 -30.49 4.99
N PHE A 65 8.97 -29.45 4.56
CA PHE A 65 9.03 -29.03 3.15
C PHE A 65 10.45 -28.61 2.71
N ASP A 66 10.65 -28.55 1.40
CA ASP A 66 11.72 -27.80 0.75
C ASP A 66 11.12 -26.86 -0.29
N TRP A 67 11.77 -25.70 -0.52
CA TRP A 67 11.45 -24.83 -1.65
C TRP A 67 12.62 -24.58 -2.56
N GLU A 68 12.31 -24.30 -3.84
CA GLU A 68 13.22 -23.71 -4.80
C GLU A 68 12.67 -22.34 -5.22
N LEU A 69 13.48 -21.28 -5.11
CA LEU A 69 13.04 -19.91 -5.33
C LEU A 69 13.58 -19.36 -6.65
N TYR A 70 12.71 -18.81 -7.48
CA TYR A 70 13.05 -18.16 -8.75
C TYR A 70 13.03 -16.64 -8.58
N ALA A 71 14.20 -16.03 -8.72
CA ALA A 71 14.35 -14.59 -8.74
C ALA A 71 13.80 -14.00 -10.05
N VAL A 72 13.05 -12.91 -9.95
CA VAL A 72 12.52 -12.18 -11.10
C VAL A 72 12.93 -10.72 -11.00
N ASP A 73 13.53 -10.19 -12.07
CA ASP A 73 13.88 -8.77 -12.15
C ASP A 73 12.62 -7.89 -12.06
N GLY A 74 12.70 -6.83 -11.23
CA GLY A 74 11.56 -5.95 -10.97
C GLY A 74 11.08 -5.18 -12.20
N SER A 75 11.88 -5.02 -13.23
CA SER A 75 11.48 -4.36 -14.48
C SER A 75 10.80 -5.32 -15.47
N ALA A 76 11.04 -6.64 -15.36
CA ALA A 76 10.55 -7.65 -16.29
C ALA A 76 9.54 -8.65 -15.68
N TRP A 77 9.15 -8.44 -14.41
CA TRP A 77 8.35 -9.43 -13.68
C TRP A 77 6.97 -9.70 -14.31
N HIS A 78 6.33 -8.69 -14.86
CA HIS A 78 5.02 -8.82 -15.50
C HIS A 78 5.10 -9.69 -16.78
N GLU A 79 6.05 -9.40 -17.66
CA GLU A 79 6.28 -10.20 -18.87
C GLU A 79 6.64 -11.64 -18.52
N LYS A 80 7.49 -11.83 -17.52
CA LYS A 80 7.91 -13.15 -17.07
C LYS A 80 6.73 -13.96 -16.52
N ASN A 81 5.89 -13.35 -15.68
CA ASN A 81 4.68 -13.98 -15.16
C ASN A 81 3.73 -14.39 -16.28
N THR A 82 3.47 -13.50 -17.24
CA THR A 82 2.63 -13.81 -18.40
C THR A 82 3.18 -14.98 -19.21
N MET A 83 4.50 -15.00 -19.45
CA MET A 83 5.14 -16.12 -20.15
C MET A 83 5.01 -17.44 -19.40
N TRP A 84 5.20 -17.45 -18.09
CA TRP A 84 5.08 -18.64 -17.27
C TRP A 84 3.64 -19.19 -17.25
N ILE A 85 2.65 -18.32 -17.03
CA ILE A 85 1.23 -18.72 -16.96
C ILE A 85 0.78 -19.25 -18.33
N THR A 86 0.99 -18.48 -19.40
CA THR A 86 0.49 -18.85 -20.74
C THR A 86 1.29 -20.00 -21.36
N GLY A 87 2.54 -20.17 -20.98
CA GLY A 87 3.40 -21.28 -21.39
C GLY A 87 3.22 -22.57 -20.59
N GLY A 88 2.39 -22.58 -19.55
CA GLY A 88 2.18 -23.75 -18.69
C GLY A 88 3.45 -24.17 -17.92
N THR A 89 4.31 -23.23 -17.55
CA THR A 89 5.59 -23.47 -16.87
C THR A 89 5.77 -22.59 -15.63
N MET A 90 4.67 -22.12 -15.07
CA MET A 90 4.72 -21.30 -13.86
C MET A 90 5.21 -22.12 -12.65
N PRO A 91 5.95 -21.49 -11.71
CA PRO A 91 6.26 -22.12 -10.43
C PRO A 91 4.98 -22.43 -9.65
N ASP A 92 5.08 -23.35 -8.69
CA ASP A 92 3.94 -23.73 -7.84
C ASP A 92 3.28 -22.55 -7.16
N ILE A 93 4.08 -21.57 -6.72
CA ILE A 93 3.64 -20.29 -6.19
C ILE A 93 4.20 -19.15 -7.04
N LEU A 94 3.34 -18.40 -7.68
CA LEU A 94 3.69 -17.23 -8.46
C LEU A 94 3.41 -15.94 -7.68
N PHE A 95 4.42 -15.09 -7.52
CA PHE A 95 4.22 -13.73 -7.02
C PHE A 95 3.55 -12.87 -8.09
N PHE A 96 2.38 -12.33 -7.78
CA PHE A 96 1.52 -11.65 -8.74
C PHE A 96 1.20 -10.21 -8.29
N GLY A 97 1.36 -9.25 -9.19
CA GLY A 97 0.79 -7.91 -9.01
C GLY A 97 -0.62 -7.90 -9.54
N TRP A 98 -1.59 -7.56 -8.70
CA TRP A 98 -3.00 -7.64 -9.07
C TRP A 98 -3.33 -6.79 -10.30
N ASN A 99 -3.55 -7.48 -11.41
CA ASN A 99 -4.29 -7.01 -12.56
C ASN A 99 -5.61 -7.80 -12.59
N ALA A 100 -6.70 -7.15 -12.29
CA ALA A 100 -7.98 -7.82 -12.15
C ALA A 100 -8.45 -8.51 -13.44
N VAL A 101 -8.19 -7.89 -14.59
CA VAL A 101 -8.56 -8.44 -15.91
C VAL A 101 -7.75 -9.70 -16.21
N GLU A 102 -6.45 -9.65 -16.05
CA GLU A 102 -5.58 -10.82 -16.27
C GLU A 102 -5.90 -11.95 -15.31
N TYR A 103 -6.09 -11.63 -14.01
CA TYR A 103 -6.48 -12.60 -13.01
C TYR A 103 -7.77 -13.36 -13.40
N GLN A 104 -8.80 -12.64 -13.83
CA GLN A 104 -10.06 -13.25 -14.26
C GLN A 104 -9.86 -14.12 -15.51
N GLN A 105 -9.12 -13.65 -16.49
CA GLN A 105 -8.80 -14.41 -17.70
C GLN A 105 -8.02 -15.68 -17.39
N TYR A 106 -7.03 -15.62 -16.51
CA TYR A 106 -6.28 -16.81 -16.11
C TYR A 106 -7.14 -17.82 -15.35
N ALA A 107 -8.04 -17.35 -14.50
CA ALA A 107 -8.98 -18.20 -13.77
C ALA A 107 -10.02 -18.85 -14.70
N GLU A 108 -10.62 -18.09 -15.62
CA GLU A 108 -11.61 -18.59 -16.60
C GLU A 108 -11.01 -19.61 -17.57
N GLN A 109 -9.74 -19.46 -17.91
CA GLN A 109 -9.00 -20.38 -18.79
C GLN A 109 -8.35 -21.55 -18.04
N GLU A 110 -8.58 -21.65 -16.72
CA GLU A 110 -8.01 -22.70 -15.85
C GLU A 110 -6.46 -22.75 -15.88
N LEU A 111 -5.82 -21.60 -16.14
CA LEU A 111 -4.36 -21.46 -16.16
C LEU A 111 -3.76 -21.33 -14.75
N ILE A 112 -4.60 -21.13 -13.74
CA ILE A 112 -4.24 -21.04 -12.32
C ILE A 112 -5.17 -21.91 -11.48
N LYS A 113 -4.66 -22.45 -10.37
CA LYS A 113 -5.40 -23.37 -9.49
C LYS A 113 -6.34 -22.62 -8.55
N PRO A 114 -7.63 -23.01 -8.45
CA PRO A 114 -8.53 -22.48 -7.43
C PRO A 114 -8.15 -22.98 -6.05
N LEU A 115 -8.42 -22.17 -5.01
CA LEU A 115 -8.38 -22.65 -3.64
C LEU A 115 -9.40 -23.77 -3.45
N PRO A 116 -9.12 -24.80 -2.60
CA PRO A 116 -10.01 -25.94 -2.42
C PRO A 116 -11.33 -25.51 -1.75
N ASP A 117 -12.40 -26.22 -2.04
CA ASP A 117 -13.71 -25.95 -1.44
C ASP A 117 -13.60 -26.03 0.10
N GLY A 118 -14.14 -25.02 0.80
CA GLY A 118 -14.13 -24.93 2.25
C GLY A 118 -12.78 -24.48 2.85
N TRP A 119 -11.87 -23.96 2.05
CA TRP A 119 -10.58 -23.44 2.50
C TRP A 119 -10.73 -22.39 3.61
N GLU A 120 -11.75 -21.56 3.57
CA GLU A 120 -12.01 -20.53 4.59
C GLU A 120 -12.18 -21.12 6.00
N SER A 121 -12.82 -22.28 6.09
CA SER A 121 -13.01 -22.98 7.37
C SER A 121 -11.77 -23.75 7.80
N LYS A 122 -10.98 -24.24 6.84
CA LYS A 122 -9.76 -25.02 7.11
C LYS A 122 -8.57 -24.14 7.46
N TYR A 123 -8.52 -22.91 6.89
CA TYR A 123 -7.44 -21.95 7.07
C TYR A 123 -8.03 -20.60 7.54
N PRO A 124 -8.52 -20.51 8.79
CA PRO A 124 -9.31 -19.37 9.26
C PRO A 124 -8.52 -18.08 9.38
N ASN A 125 -7.21 -18.13 9.66
CA ASN A 125 -6.37 -16.95 9.74
C ASN A 125 -6.11 -16.38 8.35
N LEU A 126 -5.86 -17.25 7.36
CA LEU A 126 -5.74 -16.86 5.95
C LEU A 126 -7.06 -16.28 5.43
N ALA A 127 -8.20 -16.88 5.78
CA ALA A 127 -9.51 -16.37 5.39
C ALA A 127 -9.75 -14.97 5.95
N ALA A 128 -9.43 -14.75 7.24
CA ALA A 128 -9.52 -13.43 7.86
C ALA A 128 -8.61 -12.40 7.20
N GLN A 129 -7.42 -12.81 6.76
CA GLN A 129 -6.51 -11.95 5.99
C GLN A 129 -7.11 -11.56 4.64
N VAL A 130 -7.64 -12.51 3.88
CA VAL A 130 -8.27 -12.23 2.58
C VAL A 130 -9.48 -11.30 2.74
N GLU A 131 -10.30 -11.55 3.76
CA GLU A 131 -11.45 -10.69 4.07
C GLU A 131 -11.04 -9.25 4.43
N ALA A 132 -9.95 -9.09 5.17
CA ALA A 132 -9.42 -7.77 5.57
C ALA A 132 -8.97 -6.91 4.37
N THR A 133 -8.74 -7.51 3.20
CA THR A 133 -8.43 -6.77 1.97
C THR A 133 -9.63 -6.00 1.40
N GLY A 134 -10.85 -6.41 1.76
CA GLY A 134 -12.10 -5.86 1.22
C GLY A 134 -12.45 -6.31 -0.19
N ILE A 135 -11.72 -7.30 -0.76
CA ILE A 135 -11.95 -7.79 -2.14
C ILE A 135 -12.33 -9.28 -2.20
N ALA A 136 -12.55 -9.93 -1.06
CA ALA A 136 -12.78 -11.37 -0.98
C ALA A 136 -13.89 -11.87 -1.93
N GLU A 137 -14.98 -11.12 -2.06
CA GLU A 137 -16.06 -11.46 -3.00
C GLU A 137 -15.73 -11.07 -4.46
N ALA A 138 -15.04 -9.95 -4.66
CA ALA A 138 -14.72 -9.44 -5.99
C ALA A 138 -13.71 -10.31 -6.76
N ILE A 139 -12.84 -11.03 -6.03
CA ILE A 139 -11.86 -11.95 -6.63
C ILE A 139 -12.42 -13.35 -6.91
N LYS A 140 -13.71 -13.61 -6.64
CA LYS A 140 -14.31 -14.90 -7.00
C LYS A 140 -14.65 -14.95 -8.49
N VAL A 141 -14.12 -15.96 -9.16
CA VAL A 141 -14.46 -16.30 -10.56
C VAL A 141 -15.23 -17.61 -10.54
N ASN A 142 -16.45 -17.60 -11.08
CA ASN A 142 -17.37 -18.75 -11.04
C ASN A 142 -17.58 -19.32 -9.62
N GLY A 143 -17.60 -18.44 -8.60
CA GLY A 143 -17.79 -18.79 -7.19
C GLY A 143 -16.55 -19.36 -6.49
N LYS A 144 -15.39 -19.36 -7.12
CA LYS A 144 -14.12 -19.85 -6.57
C LYS A 144 -13.07 -18.75 -6.50
N THR A 145 -12.22 -18.79 -5.49
CA THR A 145 -11.05 -17.93 -5.32
C THR A 145 -9.82 -18.61 -5.93
N TYR A 146 -9.03 -17.90 -6.73
CA TYR A 146 -7.87 -18.47 -7.46
C TYR A 146 -6.52 -17.91 -7.01
N GLY A 147 -6.51 -17.03 -6.03
CA GLY A 147 -5.27 -16.44 -5.52
C GLY A 147 -5.45 -15.85 -4.13
N ILE A 148 -4.34 -15.59 -3.48
CA ILE A 148 -4.31 -14.98 -2.15
C ILE A 148 -3.79 -13.56 -2.28
N PRO A 149 -4.62 -12.52 -2.04
CA PRO A 149 -4.15 -11.14 -2.00
C PRO A 149 -3.31 -10.93 -0.74
N HIS A 150 -2.20 -10.19 -0.89
CA HIS A 150 -1.37 -9.79 0.24
C HIS A 150 -1.94 -8.49 0.82
N THR A 151 -2.38 -8.53 2.06
CA THR A 151 -2.94 -7.36 2.74
C THR A 151 -1.85 -6.38 3.17
N ILE A 152 -2.20 -5.10 3.22
CA ILE A 152 -1.29 -4.05 3.69
C ILE A 152 -1.31 -3.95 5.21
N ILE A 153 -2.49 -3.93 5.83
CA ILE A 153 -2.68 -3.89 7.28
C ILE A 153 -3.74 -4.91 7.68
N HIS A 154 -3.37 -5.86 8.53
CA HIS A 154 -4.27 -6.94 8.95
C HIS A 154 -4.24 -7.19 10.46
N LEU A 155 -3.09 -7.57 11.01
CA LEU A 155 -2.97 -8.05 12.40
C LEU A 155 -2.80 -6.92 13.39
N VAL A 156 -2.02 -5.92 13.04
CA VAL A 156 -1.62 -4.79 13.88
C VAL A 156 -1.80 -3.48 13.13
N GLY A 157 -1.98 -2.39 13.86
CA GLY A 157 -2.22 -1.07 13.30
C GLY A 157 -3.72 -0.71 13.19
N PRO A 158 -4.05 0.43 12.57
CA PRO A 158 -5.43 0.92 12.44
C PRO A 158 -6.29 -0.04 11.61
N LYS A 159 -7.43 -0.49 12.18
CA LYS A 159 -8.31 -1.47 11.53
C LYS A 159 -9.18 -0.89 10.41
N ASN A 160 -9.45 0.42 10.45
CA ASN A 160 -10.29 1.12 9.48
C ASN A 160 -9.44 1.98 8.54
N PHE A 161 -8.31 1.47 8.13
CA PHE A 161 -7.39 2.17 7.28
C PHE A 161 -7.90 2.19 5.84
N VAL A 162 -8.17 3.38 5.33
CA VAL A 162 -8.46 3.60 3.91
C VAL A 162 -7.20 4.17 3.28
N TYR A 163 -6.65 3.48 2.30
CA TYR A 163 -5.45 3.92 1.59
C TYR A 163 -5.79 5.12 0.68
N ALA A 164 -6.08 6.25 1.33
CA ALA A 164 -6.35 7.50 0.64
C ALA A 164 -5.03 8.15 0.22
N MET A 165 -4.49 7.71 -0.88
CA MET A 165 -3.16 8.05 -1.38
C MET A 165 -2.00 7.59 -0.49
N HIS A 166 -1.22 6.70 -1.04
CA HIS A 166 -0.03 6.12 -0.40
C HIS A 166 1.18 7.08 -0.37
N THR A 167 1.02 8.34 -0.76
CA THR A 167 2.10 9.32 -0.80
C THR A 167 1.81 10.55 0.04
N LEU A 168 2.87 11.13 0.57
CA LEU A 168 2.87 12.32 1.40
C LEU A 168 3.75 13.40 0.81
N TYR A 169 3.47 14.66 1.17
CA TYR A 169 4.44 15.72 1.05
C TYR A 169 5.23 15.84 2.35
N TYR A 170 6.54 15.63 2.24
CA TYR A 170 7.51 15.96 3.27
C TYR A 170 8.05 17.34 2.97
N TYR A 171 8.10 18.23 3.97
CA TYR A 171 8.52 19.61 3.79
C TYR A 171 9.62 20.00 4.77
N ARG A 172 10.34 21.05 4.47
CA ARG A 172 11.37 21.64 5.33
C ARG A 172 10.68 22.36 6.50
N LEU A 173 10.49 21.63 7.61
CA LEU A 173 9.90 22.14 8.85
C LEU A 173 10.73 23.27 9.46
N ASP A 174 12.05 23.17 9.39
CA ASP A 174 12.97 24.22 9.84
C ASP A 174 12.77 25.52 9.06
N TRP A 175 12.64 25.45 7.72
CA TRP A 175 12.34 26.60 6.88
C TRP A 175 10.96 27.17 7.19
N ALA A 176 9.97 26.30 7.37
CA ALA A 176 8.61 26.72 7.72
C ALA A 176 8.59 27.51 9.03
N LYS A 177 9.24 27.00 10.08
CA LYS A 177 9.37 27.70 11.37
C LYS A 177 10.07 29.07 11.22
N GLU A 178 11.15 29.14 10.43
CA GLU A 178 11.88 30.39 10.19
C GLU A 178 11.07 31.41 9.38
N LEU A 179 10.13 30.94 8.54
CA LEU A 179 9.21 31.77 7.78
C LEU A 179 7.90 32.10 8.55
N GLY A 180 7.68 31.49 9.71
CA GLY A 180 6.51 31.71 10.57
C GLY A 180 5.30 30.84 10.20
N TYR A 181 5.50 29.77 9.42
CA TYR A 181 4.47 28.76 9.18
C TYR A 181 4.45 27.74 10.31
N ASP A 182 3.25 27.44 10.81
CA ASP A 182 3.01 26.46 11.87
C ASP A 182 1.81 25.60 11.48
N TRP A 183 2.08 24.58 10.67
CA TRP A 183 1.05 23.65 10.23
C TRP A 183 0.93 22.46 11.18
N GLY A 184 -0.32 22.03 11.40
CA GLY A 184 -0.60 20.72 11.96
C GLY A 184 -0.47 19.63 10.87
N VAL A 185 -1.49 18.77 10.77
CA VAL A 185 -1.51 17.69 9.76
C VAL A 185 -1.84 18.19 8.34
N SER A 186 -2.34 19.42 8.19
CA SER A 186 -2.77 19.96 6.90
C SER A 186 -2.53 21.46 6.76
N CYS A 187 -2.47 21.90 5.50
CA CYS A 187 -2.53 23.31 5.11
C CYS A 187 -3.37 23.45 3.84
N THR A 188 -3.84 24.66 3.56
CA THR A 188 -4.59 24.97 2.34
C THR A 188 -3.65 25.13 1.13
N LEU A 189 -4.21 25.05 -0.08
CA LEU A 189 -3.47 25.34 -1.33
C LEU A 189 -2.78 26.70 -1.30
N ASP A 190 -3.47 27.74 -0.79
CA ASP A 190 -2.91 29.10 -0.73
C ASP A 190 -1.75 29.20 0.27
N GLU A 191 -1.87 28.60 1.46
CA GLU A 191 -0.79 28.56 2.45
C GLU A 191 0.42 27.77 1.92
N PHE A 192 0.17 26.64 1.30
CA PHE A 192 1.21 25.80 0.72
C PHE A 192 1.97 26.52 -0.40
N THR A 193 1.23 27.19 -1.30
CA THR A 193 1.82 27.93 -2.40
C THR A 193 2.61 29.15 -1.91
N SER A 194 2.11 29.84 -0.87
CA SER A 194 2.83 30.94 -0.21
C SER A 194 4.14 30.47 0.41
N TYR A 195 4.12 29.37 1.13
CA TYR A 195 5.33 28.75 1.69
C TYR A 195 6.37 28.44 0.60
N LEU A 196 5.96 27.86 -0.52
CA LEU A 196 6.89 27.56 -1.63
C LEU A 196 7.52 28.83 -2.22
N ARG A 197 6.75 29.93 -2.34
CA ARG A 197 7.26 31.23 -2.80
C ARG A 197 8.28 31.81 -1.82
N ASP A 198 7.95 31.80 -0.54
CA ASP A 198 8.83 32.31 0.51
C ASP A 198 10.12 31.46 0.62
N CYS A 199 10.02 30.14 0.47
CA CYS A 199 11.18 29.27 0.39
C CYS A 199 12.07 29.57 -0.82
N LYS A 200 11.48 29.85 -1.97
CA LYS A 200 12.21 30.23 -3.17
C LYS A 200 12.91 31.57 -2.99
N GLU A 201 12.22 32.58 -2.43
CA GLU A 201 12.77 33.91 -2.21
C GLU A 201 13.89 33.91 -1.18
N LYS A 202 13.69 33.26 -0.03
CA LYS A 202 14.60 33.34 1.11
C LYS A 202 15.76 32.35 1.01
N PHE A 203 15.50 31.11 0.58
CA PHE A 203 16.47 30.01 0.59
C PHE A 203 16.97 29.62 -0.82
N GLY A 204 16.39 30.18 -1.88
CA GLY A 204 16.71 29.80 -3.25
C GLY A 204 16.22 28.38 -3.62
N SER A 205 15.13 27.93 -3.01
CA SER A 205 14.58 26.59 -3.23
C SER A 205 14.30 26.30 -4.70
N VAL A 206 14.59 25.07 -5.13
CA VAL A 206 14.20 24.55 -6.45
C VAL A 206 12.71 24.16 -6.52
N GLY A 207 11.97 24.41 -5.45
CA GLY A 207 10.55 24.09 -5.32
C GLY A 207 10.29 22.66 -4.85
N MET A 208 9.25 22.05 -5.44
CA MET A 208 8.85 20.67 -5.15
C MET A 208 9.58 19.68 -6.04
N VAL A 209 9.96 18.55 -5.48
CA VAL A 209 10.56 17.40 -6.18
C VAL A 209 9.79 16.12 -5.89
N GLN A 210 10.03 15.07 -6.66
CA GLN A 210 9.33 13.79 -6.50
C GLN A 210 10.26 12.59 -6.37
N SER A 211 9.73 11.54 -5.80
CA SER A 211 10.35 10.21 -5.74
C SER A 211 9.49 9.14 -6.41
N THR A 212 8.18 9.20 -6.27
CA THR A 212 7.27 8.11 -6.68
C THR A 212 6.57 8.34 -8.03
N GLY A 213 6.69 9.53 -8.62
CA GLY A 213 6.03 9.87 -9.88
C GLY A 213 4.60 10.39 -9.73
N THR A 214 4.19 10.78 -8.52
CA THR A 214 2.82 11.26 -8.27
C THR A 214 2.74 12.69 -7.72
N LEU A 215 3.80 13.48 -7.89
CA LEU A 215 3.95 14.83 -7.32
C LEU A 215 2.72 15.74 -7.50
N LEU A 216 2.18 15.79 -8.72
CA LEU A 216 1.09 16.71 -9.04
C LEU A 216 -0.29 16.21 -8.58
N LYS A 217 -0.41 14.91 -8.39
CA LYS A 217 -1.66 14.21 -8.14
C LYS A 217 -2.41 14.72 -6.88
N PRO A 218 -1.75 14.84 -5.70
CA PRO A 218 -2.42 15.34 -4.51
C PRO A 218 -2.95 16.77 -4.65
N LEU A 219 -2.26 17.63 -5.42
CA LEU A 219 -2.71 19.00 -5.65
C LEU A 219 -3.89 19.05 -6.61
N LEU A 220 -3.85 18.28 -7.70
CA LEU A 220 -4.93 18.26 -8.68
C LEU A 220 -6.23 17.69 -8.10
N TYR A 221 -6.14 16.76 -7.17
CA TYR A 221 -7.32 16.23 -6.47
C TYR A 221 -8.10 17.29 -5.71
N GLN A 222 -7.46 18.37 -5.27
CA GLN A 222 -8.13 19.46 -4.57
C GLN A 222 -9.05 20.29 -5.48
N PHE A 223 -8.94 20.13 -6.80
CA PHE A 223 -9.82 20.72 -7.82
C PHE A 223 -10.78 19.69 -8.42
N SER A 224 -10.29 18.47 -8.66
CA SER A 224 -11.03 17.38 -9.30
C SER A 224 -10.63 16.05 -8.68
N LYS A 225 -11.38 15.60 -7.68
CA LYS A 225 -11.06 14.42 -6.86
C LYS A 225 -10.89 13.11 -7.64
N GLY A 226 -11.45 13.03 -8.84
CA GLY A 226 -11.40 11.85 -9.68
C GLY A 226 -10.75 12.05 -11.05
N TYR A 227 -9.98 13.11 -11.26
CA TYR A 227 -9.50 13.50 -12.61
C TYR A 227 -8.81 12.36 -13.39
N ASN A 228 -8.20 11.42 -12.73
CA ASN A 228 -7.48 10.31 -13.36
C ASN A 228 -8.22 8.95 -13.26
N ALA A 229 -9.49 8.97 -12.88
CA ALA A 229 -10.26 7.78 -12.63
C ALA A 229 -11.67 7.84 -13.25
N ILE A 230 -12.25 6.68 -13.45
CA ILE A 230 -13.71 6.50 -13.47
C ILE A 230 -14.12 6.22 -12.03
N TYR A 231 -15.16 6.88 -11.53
CA TYR A 231 -15.61 6.71 -10.15
C TYR A 231 -17.12 6.95 -10.02
N LYS A 232 -17.73 6.48 -8.94
CA LYS A 232 -19.14 6.79 -8.61
C LYS A 232 -19.24 8.20 -8.02
N ASN A 233 -20.07 9.04 -8.63
CA ASN A 233 -20.41 10.36 -8.10
C ASN A 233 -21.44 10.25 -6.96
N GLU A 234 -21.84 11.39 -6.40
CA GLU A 234 -22.82 11.46 -5.29
C GLU A 234 -24.22 10.90 -5.68
N GLU A 235 -24.55 10.85 -6.97
CA GLU A 235 -25.77 10.22 -7.47
C GLU A 235 -25.62 8.69 -7.62
N GLY A 236 -24.48 8.11 -7.29
CA GLY A 236 -24.18 6.69 -7.45
C GLY A 236 -23.95 6.27 -8.90
N LYS A 237 -23.66 7.20 -9.80
CA LYS A 237 -23.36 6.94 -11.20
C LYS A 237 -21.87 7.00 -11.48
N TYR A 238 -21.40 6.07 -12.30
CA TYR A 238 -20.03 6.15 -12.80
C TYR A 238 -19.89 7.29 -13.79
N VAL A 239 -18.84 8.07 -13.60
CA VAL A 239 -18.49 9.23 -14.41
C VAL A 239 -17.00 9.23 -14.74
N LEU A 240 -16.64 9.90 -15.84
CA LEU A 240 -15.25 10.15 -16.20
C LEU A 240 -14.76 11.37 -15.41
N GLY A 241 -13.88 11.17 -14.44
CA GLY A 241 -13.38 12.26 -13.61
C GLY A 241 -12.55 13.30 -14.37
N PHE A 242 -11.86 12.89 -15.45
CA PHE A 242 -11.13 13.85 -16.31
C PHE A 242 -12.05 14.89 -16.96
N ALA A 243 -13.32 14.60 -17.12
CA ALA A 243 -14.33 15.53 -17.64
C ALA A 243 -14.86 16.53 -16.58
N ASP A 244 -14.43 16.41 -15.34
CA ASP A 244 -14.76 17.39 -14.30
C ASP A 244 -14.15 18.76 -14.65
N LYS A 245 -14.94 19.81 -14.46
CA LYS A 245 -14.51 21.20 -14.67
C LYS A 245 -13.24 21.55 -13.87
N GLY A 246 -13.11 21.01 -12.66
CA GLY A 246 -11.93 21.19 -11.82
C GLY A 246 -10.63 20.69 -12.44
N THR A 247 -10.68 19.76 -13.41
CA THR A 247 -9.49 19.30 -14.14
C THR A 247 -8.80 20.44 -14.90
N VAL A 248 -9.58 21.31 -15.57
CA VAL A 248 -9.05 22.48 -16.27
C VAL A 248 -8.46 23.49 -15.29
N GLU A 249 -9.20 23.82 -14.24
CA GLU A 249 -8.79 24.79 -13.21
C GLU A 249 -7.52 24.34 -12.48
N GLY A 250 -7.48 23.06 -12.04
CA GLY A 250 -6.33 22.50 -11.36
C GLY A 250 -5.10 22.34 -12.25
N THR A 251 -5.29 21.96 -13.52
CA THR A 251 -4.17 21.90 -14.49
C THR A 251 -3.58 23.29 -14.76
N GLN A 252 -4.43 24.33 -14.84
CA GLN A 252 -3.96 25.71 -14.96
C GLN A 252 -3.17 26.13 -13.71
N PHE A 253 -3.67 25.84 -12.53
CA PHE A 253 -2.97 26.10 -11.26
C PHE A 253 -1.58 25.44 -11.22
N LEU A 254 -1.48 24.17 -11.60
CA LEU A 254 -0.21 23.44 -11.65
C LEU A 254 0.76 24.03 -12.68
N ARG A 255 0.26 24.45 -13.87
CA ARG A 255 1.05 25.13 -14.89
C ARG A 255 1.61 26.45 -14.36
N ASP A 256 0.80 27.22 -13.63
CA ASP A 256 1.23 28.49 -13.05
C ASP A 256 2.33 28.27 -12.00
N MET A 257 2.17 27.29 -11.09
CA MET A 257 3.20 26.88 -10.14
C MET A 257 4.50 26.44 -10.84
N TYR A 258 4.39 25.68 -11.93
CA TYR A 258 5.54 25.25 -12.71
C TYR A 258 6.26 26.44 -13.37
N ASN A 259 5.51 27.36 -13.97
CA ASN A 259 6.04 28.55 -14.61
C ASN A 259 6.70 29.50 -13.60
N GLU A 260 6.13 29.64 -12.41
CA GLU A 260 6.73 30.37 -11.29
C GLU A 260 8.00 29.68 -10.76
N GLY A 261 8.24 28.39 -11.09
CA GLY A 261 9.35 27.61 -10.58
C GLY A 261 9.17 27.18 -9.11
N LEU A 262 7.93 26.97 -8.69
CA LEU A 262 7.56 26.36 -7.41
C LEU A 262 7.55 24.83 -7.50
N ILE A 263 7.49 24.30 -8.71
CA ILE A 263 7.69 22.89 -9.04
C ILE A 263 9.01 22.81 -9.80
N SER A 264 9.86 21.85 -9.44
CA SER A 264 11.15 21.64 -10.12
C SER A 264 10.96 21.50 -11.63
N LYS A 265 11.87 22.11 -12.42
CA LYS A 265 11.79 22.06 -13.89
C LYS A 265 11.92 20.66 -14.46
N GLU A 266 12.51 19.76 -13.69
CA GLU A 266 12.72 18.34 -14.03
C GLU A 266 11.87 17.42 -13.15
N TYR A 267 10.70 17.89 -12.65
CA TYR A 267 9.86 17.13 -11.74
C TYR A 267 9.44 15.75 -12.27
N TYR A 268 9.33 15.62 -13.59
CA TYR A 268 8.99 14.36 -14.29
C TYR A 268 10.12 13.32 -14.23
N LEU A 269 11.32 13.71 -13.80
CA LEU A 269 12.39 12.79 -13.44
C LEU A 269 12.36 12.55 -11.93
N SER A 270 12.71 11.36 -11.49
CA SER A 270 12.91 11.11 -10.07
C SER A 270 14.14 11.88 -9.59
N ASN A 271 13.94 13.04 -9.01
CA ASN A 271 15.00 13.99 -8.63
C ASN A 271 15.11 14.22 -7.11
N TYR A 272 14.86 13.18 -6.32
CA TYR A 272 14.96 13.20 -4.85
C TYR A 272 16.34 13.66 -4.33
N ASN A 273 17.39 13.62 -5.16
CA ASN A 273 18.72 14.11 -4.78
C ASN A 273 18.72 15.60 -4.42
N GLU A 274 17.87 16.43 -5.02
CA GLU A 274 17.74 17.84 -4.69
C GLU A 274 17.17 18.06 -3.28
N TRP A 275 16.30 17.15 -2.83
CA TRP A 275 15.81 17.12 -1.46
C TRP A 275 16.93 16.80 -0.48
N TYR A 276 17.64 15.69 -0.68
CA TYR A 276 18.75 15.30 0.19
C TYR A 276 19.96 16.22 0.12
N ALA A 277 20.08 17.01 -0.94
CA ALA A 277 21.05 18.11 -1.03
C ALA A 277 20.61 19.38 -0.28
N GLY A 278 19.45 19.38 0.38
CA GLY A 278 18.92 20.52 1.12
C GLY A 278 18.45 21.67 0.25
N LYS A 279 18.15 21.45 -1.04
CA LYS A 279 17.77 22.49 -2.00
C LYS A 279 16.28 22.56 -2.30
N ALA A 280 15.52 21.48 -2.09
CA ALA A 280 14.08 21.45 -2.30
C ALA A 280 13.32 21.83 -1.03
N ALA A 281 12.20 22.55 -1.18
CA ALA A 281 11.32 22.89 -0.06
C ALA A 281 10.40 21.72 0.32
N VAL A 282 10.04 20.89 -0.67
CA VAL A 282 9.08 19.78 -0.53
C VAL A 282 9.53 18.61 -1.38
N ILE A 283 9.35 17.40 -0.86
CA ILE A 283 9.44 16.15 -1.64
C ILE A 283 8.13 15.37 -1.51
N GLU A 284 7.67 14.81 -2.61
CA GLU A 284 6.64 13.77 -2.62
C GLU A 284 7.33 12.42 -2.45
N TYR A 285 6.88 11.64 -1.46
CA TYR A 285 7.43 10.33 -1.12
C TYR A 285 6.35 9.40 -0.54
N TRP A 286 6.69 8.12 -0.37
CA TRP A 286 5.81 7.16 0.26
C TRP A 286 5.37 7.60 1.66
N GLY A 287 4.14 7.24 2.04
CA GLY A 287 3.49 7.72 3.26
C GLY A 287 3.08 6.65 4.27
N GLY A 288 3.41 5.37 4.02
CA GLY A 288 3.11 4.31 4.99
C GLY A 288 3.85 4.51 6.33
N PRO A 289 3.47 3.80 7.39
CA PRO A 289 3.96 4.04 8.77
C PRO A 289 5.47 3.94 8.98
N LEU A 290 6.19 3.29 8.06
CA LEU A 290 7.65 3.19 8.05
C LEU A 290 8.34 4.39 7.41
N HIS A 291 7.70 4.98 6.40
CA HIS A 291 8.34 5.88 5.46
C HIS A 291 8.80 7.22 6.05
N PRO A 292 8.13 7.82 7.07
CA PRO A 292 8.69 9.00 7.72
C PRO A 292 10.06 8.77 8.35
N GLN A 293 10.28 7.60 8.98
CA GLN A 293 11.60 7.27 9.53
C GLN A 293 12.62 6.92 8.44
N ASP A 294 12.20 6.23 7.37
CA ASP A 294 13.06 5.98 6.21
C ASP A 294 13.52 7.30 5.57
N MET A 295 12.63 8.26 5.43
CA MET A 295 12.97 9.59 4.94
C MET A 295 14.02 10.26 5.84
N ALA A 296 13.86 10.18 7.17
CA ALA A 296 14.79 10.74 8.12
C ALA A 296 16.16 10.03 8.12
N ASN A 297 16.18 8.69 7.99
CA ASN A 297 17.41 7.91 7.86
C ASN A 297 18.17 8.29 6.58
N ASN A 298 17.46 8.37 5.46
CA ASN A 298 18.06 8.78 4.17
C ASN A 298 18.59 10.21 4.21
N TRP A 299 17.91 11.12 4.93
CA TRP A 299 18.40 12.47 5.17
C TRP A 299 19.74 12.48 5.91
N LEU A 300 19.84 11.70 6.99
CA LEU A 300 21.09 11.56 7.76
C LEU A 300 22.21 10.95 6.92
N ALA A 301 21.91 9.90 6.16
CA ALA A 301 22.87 9.22 5.29
C ALA A 301 23.43 10.14 4.20
N ALA A 302 22.62 11.06 3.68
CA ALA A 302 23.05 12.03 2.67
C ALA A 302 23.99 13.12 3.20
N ALA A 303 24.11 13.28 4.53
CA ALA A 303 24.94 14.28 5.19
C ALA A 303 24.71 15.73 4.70
N SER A 304 23.48 16.05 4.30
CA SER A 304 23.12 17.35 3.70
C SER A 304 23.11 18.49 4.72
N GLU A 305 22.88 18.15 5.98
CA GLU A 305 22.83 19.11 7.09
C GLU A 305 23.95 18.83 8.09
N PRO A 306 24.93 19.73 8.22
CA PRO A 306 26.06 19.50 9.10
C PRO A 306 25.70 19.45 10.59
N ASN A 307 24.50 19.89 10.97
CA ASN A 307 24.02 19.92 12.34
C ASN A 307 23.12 18.74 12.72
N ALA A 308 22.64 17.96 11.76
CA ALA A 308 21.85 16.76 12.02
C ALA A 308 22.76 15.53 12.09
N LYS A 309 22.81 14.89 13.25
CA LYS A 309 23.62 13.68 13.52
C LYS A 309 22.79 12.51 14.01
N THR A 310 21.57 12.77 14.42
CA THR A 310 20.65 11.81 15.00
C THR A 310 19.25 11.97 14.40
N LEU A 311 18.40 10.96 14.53
CA LEU A 311 17.00 11.06 14.15
C LEU A 311 16.26 12.16 14.94
N ASP A 312 16.66 12.44 16.18
CA ASP A 312 16.10 13.53 16.98
C ASP A 312 16.44 14.91 16.42
N ASP A 313 17.60 15.08 15.81
CA ASP A 313 17.93 16.34 15.12
C ASP A 313 16.99 16.53 13.90
N VAL A 314 16.72 15.45 13.16
CA VAL A 314 15.87 15.48 11.95
C VAL A 314 14.41 15.78 12.28
N LYS A 315 13.91 15.46 13.48
CA LYS A 315 12.56 15.85 13.95
C LYS A 315 12.30 17.37 13.88
N ASN A 316 13.34 18.18 13.85
CA ASN A 316 13.23 19.63 13.69
C ASN A 316 13.38 20.12 12.26
N ILE A 317 13.76 19.24 11.33
CA ILE A 317 14.07 19.59 9.94
C ILE A 317 12.96 19.15 8.99
N ILE A 318 12.36 17.98 9.22
CA ILE A 318 11.37 17.37 8.34
C ILE A 318 10.01 17.33 9.02
N GLY A 319 9.00 17.81 8.32
CA GLY A 319 7.58 17.63 8.65
C GLY A 319 6.84 16.98 7.49
N THR A 320 5.62 16.53 7.76
CA THR A 320 4.68 16.01 6.75
C THR A 320 3.43 16.87 6.71
N VAL A 321 2.80 16.99 5.55
CA VAL A 321 1.60 17.79 5.40
C VAL A 321 0.66 17.21 4.35
N THR A 322 -0.66 17.28 4.61
CA THR A 322 -1.71 17.10 3.61
C THR A 322 -2.16 18.47 3.10
N VAL A 323 -2.08 18.68 1.80
CA VAL A 323 -2.60 19.90 1.18
C VAL A 323 -4.09 19.72 0.89
N THR A 324 -4.91 20.64 1.40
CA THR A 324 -6.36 20.68 1.22
C THR A 324 -6.76 21.73 0.20
N ASP A 325 -8.03 21.77 -0.20
CA ASP A 325 -8.58 22.96 -0.87
C ASP A 325 -8.51 24.20 0.03
N ASN A 326 -8.90 25.36 -0.48
CA ASN A 326 -8.87 26.61 0.31
C ASN A 326 -9.98 26.70 1.38
N ASN A 327 -10.86 25.71 1.46
CA ASN A 327 -11.85 25.57 2.55
C ASN A 327 -11.38 24.61 3.64
N GLY A 328 -10.21 24.02 3.52
CA GLY A 328 -9.65 23.06 4.47
C GLY A 328 -10.16 21.62 4.29
N VAL A 329 -10.75 21.29 3.13
CA VAL A 329 -11.23 19.94 2.81
C VAL A 329 -10.22 19.24 1.90
N TYR A 330 -9.86 18.01 2.26
CA TYR A 330 -9.05 17.15 1.41
C TYR A 330 -9.93 16.29 0.52
N HIS A 331 -9.62 16.25 -0.75
CA HIS A 331 -10.33 15.48 -1.76
C HIS A 331 -9.42 14.43 -2.40
N ALA A 332 -9.93 13.22 -2.58
CA ALA A 332 -9.26 12.18 -3.35
C ALA A 332 -10.26 11.14 -3.87
N ALA A 333 -9.92 10.50 -4.98
CA ALA A 333 -10.64 9.34 -5.51
C ALA A 333 -9.67 8.28 -6.02
N GLY A 334 -10.18 7.09 -6.27
CA GLY A 334 -9.38 5.97 -6.76
C GLY A 334 -8.39 5.51 -5.70
N THR A 335 -8.86 5.42 -4.46
CA THR A 335 -8.07 4.86 -3.37
C THR A 335 -7.61 3.46 -3.72
N GLN A 336 -6.39 3.12 -3.34
CA GLN A 336 -5.91 1.75 -3.42
C GLN A 336 -6.67 0.89 -2.40
N GLY A 337 -7.03 -0.35 -2.75
CA GLY A 337 -7.54 -1.32 -1.79
C GLY A 337 -6.50 -1.67 -0.73
N ASN A 338 -6.93 -2.34 0.34
CA ASN A 338 -6.04 -2.77 1.44
C ASN A 338 -5.15 -3.97 1.03
N PHE A 339 -4.74 -4.03 -0.22
CA PHE A 339 -3.88 -5.06 -0.79
C PHE A 339 -2.96 -4.46 -1.86
N CYS A 340 -1.85 -5.12 -2.12
CA CYS A 340 -0.90 -4.65 -3.15
C CYS A 340 -0.53 -5.75 -4.15
N PHE A 341 -0.09 -6.89 -3.64
CA PHE A 341 0.34 -8.05 -4.40
C PHE A 341 -0.51 -9.26 -4.05
N GLY A 342 -0.17 -10.41 -4.60
CA GLY A 342 -0.79 -11.67 -4.26
C GLY A 342 0.03 -12.88 -4.70
N SER A 343 -0.48 -14.04 -4.39
CA SER A 343 0.06 -15.31 -4.82
C SER A 343 -0.96 -16.04 -5.68
N LEU A 344 -0.54 -16.50 -6.85
CA LEU A 344 -1.28 -17.43 -7.71
C LEU A 344 -0.62 -18.81 -7.64
N PHE A 345 -1.37 -19.86 -7.93
CA PHE A 345 -0.94 -21.25 -7.80
C PHE A 345 -1.01 -21.98 -9.12
N SER A 346 0.00 -22.83 -9.38
CA SER A 346 0.07 -23.66 -10.57
C SER A 346 -1.11 -24.63 -10.66
N PRO A 347 -1.75 -24.81 -11.83
CA PRO A 347 -2.79 -25.82 -12.01
C PRO A 347 -2.27 -27.24 -11.80
N ASP A 348 -0.96 -27.48 -12.00
CA ASP A 348 -0.32 -28.80 -11.87
C ASP A 348 0.09 -29.15 -10.43
N LEU A 349 -0.06 -28.21 -9.49
CA LEU A 349 0.28 -28.42 -8.08
C LEU A 349 -0.60 -29.51 -7.45
N ASP A 350 0.03 -30.55 -6.90
CA ASP A 350 -0.71 -31.64 -6.25
C ASP A 350 -1.41 -31.17 -4.97
N ASP A 351 -2.51 -31.84 -4.59
CA ASP A 351 -3.37 -31.40 -3.51
C ASP A 351 -2.70 -31.43 -2.14
N GLU A 352 -1.76 -32.34 -1.89
CA GLU A 352 -1.05 -32.42 -0.61
C GLU A 352 -0.02 -31.29 -0.45
N THR A 353 0.74 -31.02 -1.50
CA THR A 353 1.67 -29.89 -1.53
C THR A 353 0.90 -28.57 -1.44
N PHE A 354 -0.24 -28.47 -2.13
CA PHE A 354 -1.09 -27.28 -2.05
C PHE A 354 -1.65 -27.07 -0.63
N ASP A 355 -2.14 -28.12 0.00
CA ASP A 355 -2.62 -28.09 1.39
C ASP A 355 -1.54 -27.60 2.34
N ARG A 356 -0.29 -28.08 2.16
CA ARG A 356 0.85 -27.64 2.95
C ARG A 356 1.16 -26.17 2.78
N ILE A 357 1.15 -25.69 1.53
CA ILE A 357 1.36 -24.27 1.21
C ILE A 357 0.27 -23.42 1.88
N LEU A 358 -1.00 -23.80 1.79
CA LEU A 358 -2.09 -23.06 2.41
C LEU A 358 -2.00 -23.05 3.94
N ALA A 359 -1.57 -24.14 4.56
CA ALA A 359 -1.30 -24.18 6.00
C ALA A 359 -0.16 -23.25 6.41
N MET A 360 0.90 -23.13 5.59
CA MET A 360 1.98 -22.15 5.80
C MET A 360 1.44 -20.72 5.70
N TYR A 361 0.60 -20.42 4.70
CA TYR A 361 -0.01 -19.10 4.55
C TYR A 361 -0.95 -18.77 5.71
N ASP A 362 -1.69 -19.74 6.23
CA ASP A 362 -2.54 -19.57 7.41
C ASP A 362 -1.70 -19.24 8.65
N TYR A 363 -0.57 -19.95 8.85
CA TYR A 363 0.39 -19.64 9.91
C TYR A 363 0.98 -18.22 9.76
N PHE A 364 1.40 -17.83 8.57
CA PHE A 364 1.92 -16.48 8.33
C PHE A 364 0.88 -15.38 8.57
N ALA A 365 -0.42 -15.70 8.48
CA ALA A 365 -1.51 -14.80 8.82
C ALA A 365 -1.79 -14.71 10.33
N THR A 366 -1.15 -15.51 11.17
CA THR A 366 -1.15 -15.36 12.63
C THR A 366 -0.16 -14.30 13.09
N LEU A 367 -0.35 -13.76 14.31
CA LEU A 367 0.63 -12.84 14.90
C LEU A 367 2.00 -13.49 15.07
N GLU A 368 2.07 -14.75 15.50
CA GLU A 368 3.34 -15.48 15.67
C GLU A 368 4.08 -15.66 14.34
N GLY A 369 3.38 -16.07 13.28
CA GLY A 369 3.97 -16.23 11.96
C GLY A 369 4.42 -14.90 11.36
N PHE A 370 3.65 -13.83 11.58
CA PHE A 370 4.01 -12.48 11.18
C PHE A 370 5.26 -11.98 11.92
N GLU A 371 5.32 -12.14 13.25
CA GLU A 371 6.49 -11.80 14.07
C GLU A 371 7.75 -12.54 13.59
N LEU A 372 7.63 -13.84 13.32
CA LEU A 372 8.75 -14.64 12.80
C LEU A 372 9.28 -14.10 11.48
N THR A 373 8.39 -13.77 10.54
CA THR A 373 8.76 -13.31 9.20
C THR A 373 9.23 -11.84 9.15
N GLN A 374 8.98 -11.06 10.21
CA GLN A 374 9.35 -9.64 10.28
C GLN A 374 10.48 -9.34 11.27
N LEU A 375 10.54 -10.05 12.38
CA LEU A 375 11.47 -9.77 13.48
C LEU A 375 12.49 -10.88 13.72
N GLY A 376 12.35 -12.04 13.07
CA GLY A 376 13.20 -13.20 13.32
C GLY A 376 12.76 -14.01 14.54
N ILE A 377 13.70 -14.60 15.28
CA ILE A 377 13.42 -15.61 16.28
C ILE A 377 13.25 -14.97 17.66
N ARG A 378 12.06 -15.18 18.25
CA ARG A 378 11.76 -14.74 19.62
C ARG A 378 12.70 -15.40 20.65
N GLY A 379 13.20 -14.63 21.59
CA GLY A 379 14.17 -15.06 22.59
C GLY A 379 15.63 -15.05 22.10
N VAL A 380 15.85 -14.81 20.80
CA VAL A 380 17.18 -14.68 20.18
C VAL A 380 17.37 -13.26 19.65
N ASP A 381 16.49 -12.79 18.79
CA ASP A 381 16.58 -11.48 18.16
C ASP A 381 15.74 -10.43 18.88
N TRP A 382 14.60 -10.85 19.40
CA TRP A 382 13.63 -10.01 20.08
C TRP A 382 12.85 -10.77 21.15
N ASP A 383 12.16 -10.04 22.03
CA ASP A 383 11.17 -10.56 22.96
C ASP A 383 10.05 -9.54 23.18
N LYS A 384 8.95 -9.95 23.82
CA LYS A 384 7.88 -9.06 24.27
C LYS A 384 7.46 -9.42 25.68
N ASP A 385 7.11 -8.39 26.48
CA ASP A 385 6.59 -8.55 27.82
C ASP A 385 5.10 -8.99 27.81
N GLU A 386 4.52 -9.16 29.03
CA GLU A 386 3.12 -9.55 29.19
C GLU A 386 2.15 -8.45 28.72
N GLU A 387 2.57 -7.20 28.71
CA GLU A 387 1.82 -6.05 28.21
C GLU A 387 1.91 -5.94 26.67
N GLY A 388 2.78 -6.72 26.01
CA GLY A 388 2.95 -6.76 24.56
C GLY A 388 3.97 -5.76 24.01
N HIS A 389 4.82 -5.16 24.86
CA HIS A 389 5.89 -4.27 24.42
C HIS A 389 7.06 -5.07 23.86
N TYR A 390 7.45 -4.77 22.64
CA TYR A 390 8.57 -5.43 21.97
C TYR A 390 9.92 -4.85 22.41
N THR A 391 10.90 -5.72 22.59
CA THR A 391 12.29 -5.39 22.94
C THR A 391 13.24 -6.14 22.03
N LEU A 392 14.26 -5.46 21.50
CA LEU A 392 15.31 -6.09 20.72
C LEU A 392 16.38 -6.68 21.65
N LEU A 393 16.76 -7.90 21.37
CA LEU A 393 17.85 -8.60 22.06
C LEU A 393 19.18 -8.47 21.29
N CYS A 394 19.11 -8.27 19.97
CA CYS A 394 20.24 -8.08 19.06
C CYS A 394 20.05 -6.78 18.26
N PRO A 395 20.15 -5.59 18.89
CA PRO A 395 19.86 -4.32 18.23
C PRO A 395 20.81 -4.00 17.06
N GLU A 396 22.02 -4.55 17.04
CA GLU A 396 23.00 -4.42 15.96
C GLU A 396 22.56 -5.11 14.66
N ILE A 397 21.60 -6.03 14.73
CA ILE A 397 21.06 -6.74 13.56
C ILE A 397 19.87 -6.01 12.96
N LEU A 398 19.28 -5.09 13.72
CA LEU A 398 18.03 -4.40 13.37
C LEU A 398 18.27 -2.87 13.35
N ASP A 399 19.25 -2.39 12.62
CA ASP A 399 19.65 -0.98 12.60
C ASP A 399 18.69 -0.07 11.78
N GLY A 400 17.39 -0.14 12.03
CA GLY A 400 16.41 0.77 11.46
C GLY A 400 15.92 0.42 10.06
N THR A 401 16.47 -0.61 9.42
CA THR A 401 15.98 -1.13 8.15
C THR A 401 15.75 -2.63 8.24
N TYR A 402 14.78 -3.14 7.50
CA TYR A 402 14.53 -4.60 7.40
C TYR A 402 15.69 -5.37 6.77
N ALA A 403 16.63 -4.67 6.14
CA ALA A 403 17.72 -5.30 5.42
C ALA A 403 18.61 -6.16 6.33
N VAL A 404 18.90 -5.69 7.54
CA VAL A 404 19.91 -6.33 8.39
C VAL A 404 19.44 -7.67 8.95
N ILE A 405 18.18 -7.80 9.38
CA ILE A 405 17.66 -9.09 9.85
C ILE A 405 17.60 -10.11 8.70
N ARG A 406 17.37 -9.66 7.46
CA ARG A 406 17.39 -10.52 6.27
C ARG A 406 18.80 -10.95 5.88
N GLU A 407 19.83 -10.19 6.19
CA GLU A 407 21.22 -10.64 6.04
C GLU A 407 21.54 -11.81 6.97
N LYS A 408 20.99 -11.78 8.20
CA LYS A 408 21.11 -12.90 9.15
C LYS A 408 20.27 -14.10 8.73
N TYR A 409 19.06 -13.86 8.24
CA TYR A 409 18.10 -14.88 7.81
C TYR A 409 17.67 -14.63 6.36
N PRO A 410 18.43 -15.09 5.38
CA PRO A 410 18.14 -14.86 3.96
C PRO A 410 16.76 -15.35 3.52
N SER A 411 16.20 -16.40 4.14
CA SER A 411 14.83 -16.88 3.87
C SER A 411 13.78 -15.77 4.06
N MET A 412 14.01 -14.80 4.93
CA MET A 412 13.11 -13.68 5.17
C MET A 412 12.99 -12.74 3.96
N TYR A 413 13.94 -12.71 3.03
CA TYR A 413 13.77 -11.98 1.75
C TYR A 413 12.61 -12.52 0.92
N TYR A 414 12.35 -13.82 1.03
CA TYR A 414 11.18 -14.42 0.40
C TYR A 414 9.92 -14.25 1.25
N LEU A 415 10.01 -14.48 2.55
CA LEU A 415 8.87 -14.58 3.46
C LEU A 415 8.18 -13.24 3.72
N TYR A 416 8.92 -12.15 3.79
CA TYR A 416 8.42 -10.87 4.27
C TYR A 416 7.30 -10.24 3.40
N LEU A 417 7.17 -10.66 2.15
CA LEU A 417 6.10 -10.21 1.25
C LEU A 417 5.00 -11.25 1.00
N ARG A 418 4.99 -12.35 1.76
CA ARG A 418 4.05 -13.44 1.44
C ARG A 418 2.61 -13.16 1.82
N ASN A 419 2.36 -12.49 2.93
CA ASN A 419 1.01 -12.31 3.44
C ASN A 419 0.67 -10.86 3.75
N VAL A 420 1.52 -10.19 4.50
CA VAL A 420 1.31 -8.84 5.00
C VAL A 420 2.48 -7.99 4.57
N LEU A 421 2.20 -6.87 3.95
CA LEU A 421 3.24 -5.93 3.55
C LEU A 421 3.91 -5.30 4.77
N SER A 422 5.10 -4.75 4.54
CA SER A 422 5.96 -4.17 5.55
C SER A 422 5.32 -3.06 6.41
N ASP A 423 4.27 -2.41 5.94
CA ASP A 423 3.60 -1.33 6.67
C ASP A 423 3.08 -1.78 8.04
N SER A 424 2.51 -2.99 8.14
CA SER A 424 2.07 -3.55 9.42
C SER A 424 3.23 -3.80 10.39
N ALA A 425 4.43 -4.06 9.88
CA ALA A 425 5.59 -4.31 10.73
C ALA A 425 6.06 -3.06 11.48
N ALA A 426 5.70 -1.87 11.03
CA ALA A 426 5.97 -0.63 11.76
C ALA A 426 5.37 -0.59 13.17
N TYR A 427 4.33 -1.39 13.40
CA TYR A 427 3.64 -1.43 14.70
C TYR A 427 4.22 -2.46 15.67
N ILE A 428 5.06 -3.38 15.18
CA ILE A 428 5.73 -4.38 16.02
C ILE A 428 7.25 -4.19 16.07
N ASN A 429 7.84 -3.46 15.14
CA ASN A 429 9.28 -3.22 15.12
C ASN A 429 9.64 -2.10 16.10
N PRO A 430 10.34 -2.39 17.23
CA PRO A 430 10.69 -1.39 18.23
C PRO A 430 11.76 -0.39 17.76
N LEU A 431 12.38 -0.60 16.60
CA LEU A 431 13.28 0.39 15.99
C LEU A 431 12.53 1.52 15.27
N ILE A 432 11.24 1.34 15.00
CA ILE A 432 10.43 2.41 14.43
C ILE A 432 9.94 3.29 15.56
N ASP A 433 10.57 4.46 15.70
CA ASP A 433 10.20 5.46 16.70
C ASP A 433 8.75 5.90 16.49
N SER A 434 7.97 5.84 17.55
CA SER A 434 6.56 6.20 17.55
C SER A 434 6.29 7.62 17.02
N TYR A 435 7.22 8.55 17.17
CA TYR A 435 7.12 9.90 16.62
C TYR A 435 6.98 9.90 15.10
N TRP A 436 7.83 9.11 14.40
CA TRP A 436 7.80 9.05 12.94
C TRP A 436 6.57 8.30 12.44
N ARG A 437 6.20 7.21 13.09
CA ARG A 437 4.99 6.46 12.78
C ARG A 437 3.75 7.32 12.96
N GLN A 438 3.68 8.10 14.06
CA GLN A 438 2.55 8.97 14.36
C GLN A 438 2.31 10.02 13.27
N MET A 439 3.35 10.52 12.59
CA MET A 439 3.18 11.42 11.45
C MET A 439 2.34 10.79 10.33
N SER A 440 2.55 9.51 10.06
CA SER A 440 1.77 8.78 9.08
C SER A 440 0.34 8.52 9.59
N ASP A 441 0.21 8.05 10.83
CA ASP A 441 -1.08 7.73 11.44
C ASP A 441 -2.00 8.96 11.50
N ASP A 442 -1.49 10.10 11.94
CA ASP A 442 -2.24 11.38 12.04
C ASP A 442 -2.75 11.83 10.66
N MET A 443 -1.92 11.69 9.63
CA MET A 443 -2.31 12.07 8.28
C MET A 443 -3.36 11.13 7.69
N TYR A 444 -3.26 9.85 7.93
CA TYR A 444 -4.27 8.90 7.51
C TYR A 444 -5.58 9.11 8.25
N GLU A 445 -5.55 9.32 9.55
CA GLU A 445 -6.74 9.65 10.34
C GLU A 445 -7.42 10.91 9.80
N PHE A 446 -6.64 11.95 9.54
CA PHE A 446 -7.15 13.18 8.94
C PHE A 446 -7.81 12.91 7.59
N ARG A 447 -7.09 12.27 6.65
CA ARG A 447 -7.58 12.02 5.29
C ARG A 447 -8.83 11.13 5.26
N CYS A 448 -8.88 10.07 6.07
CA CYS A 448 -10.05 9.18 6.15
C CYS A 448 -11.32 9.88 6.63
N SER A 449 -11.20 11.02 7.32
CA SER A 449 -12.34 11.84 7.75
C SER A 449 -12.85 12.83 6.71
N GLN A 450 -12.21 12.89 5.53
CA GLN A 450 -12.43 13.90 4.49
C GLN A 450 -13.27 13.39 3.31
N ASP A 451 -13.34 14.16 2.22
CA ASP A 451 -14.08 13.82 1.00
C ASP A 451 -13.30 12.83 0.12
N ILE A 452 -13.31 11.57 0.53
CA ILE A 452 -12.63 10.47 -0.15
C ILE A 452 -13.66 9.60 -0.87
N VAL A 453 -13.46 9.38 -2.17
CA VAL A 453 -14.16 8.31 -2.88
C VAL A 453 -13.48 6.99 -2.52
N PRO A 454 -14.18 6.06 -1.85
CA PRO A 454 -13.59 4.80 -1.42
C PRO A 454 -13.17 3.93 -2.61
N PHE A 455 -12.29 2.96 -2.36
CA PHE A 455 -11.96 1.93 -3.34
C PHE A 455 -13.23 1.19 -3.78
N ASP A 456 -13.43 1.11 -5.09
CA ASP A 456 -14.58 0.43 -5.70
C ASP A 456 -14.12 -0.93 -6.25
N ALA A 457 -14.42 -2.00 -5.49
CA ALA A 457 -14.07 -3.36 -5.88
C ALA A 457 -14.85 -3.82 -7.12
N ASP A 458 -16.10 -3.38 -7.29
CA ASP A 458 -16.92 -3.69 -8.48
C ASP A 458 -16.26 -3.15 -9.76
N LEU A 459 -15.74 -1.92 -9.69
CA LEU A 459 -14.99 -1.32 -10.80
C LEU A 459 -13.64 -1.99 -11.02
N ALA A 460 -12.88 -2.19 -9.94
CA ALA A 460 -11.50 -2.69 -10.01
C ALA A 460 -11.42 -4.12 -10.55
N PHE A 461 -12.47 -4.94 -10.33
CA PHE A 461 -12.55 -6.32 -10.78
C PHE A 461 -13.59 -6.51 -11.89
N TYR A 462 -14.03 -5.42 -12.55
CA TYR A 462 -14.92 -5.50 -13.68
C TYR A 462 -14.16 -5.92 -14.94
N SER A 463 -14.61 -7.02 -15.56
CA SER A 463 -14.06 -7.53 -16.82
C SER A 463 -15.12 -7.47 -17.91
N SER A 464 -14.78 -6.83 -19.02
CA SER A 464 -15.55 -6.79 -20.27
C SER A 464 -14.65 -6.36 -21.42
N ASP A 465 -15.13 -6.46 -22.64
CA ASP A 465 -14.40 -5.93 -23.79
C ASP A 465 -14.13 -4.42 -23.65
N ALA A 466 -15.07 -3.66 -23.12
CA ALA A 466 -14.90 -2.23 -22.88
C ALA A 466 -13.83 -1.95 -21.80
N ALA A 467 -13.84 -2.72 -20.69
CA ALA A 467 -12.83 -2.61 -19.64
C ALA A 467 -11.41 -2.95 -20.17
N ASN A 468 -11.30 -3.97 -21.02
CA ASN A 468 -10.05 -4.38 -21.65
C ASN A 468 -9.48 -3.32 -22.63
N HIS A 469 -10.35 -2.53 -23.25
CA HIS A 469 -9.95 -1.45 -24.17
C HIS A 469 -9.65 -0.12 -23.47
N TYR A 470 -10.03 0.05 -22.21
CA TYR A 470 -9.77 1.27 -21.45
C TYR A 470 -8.31 1.30 -20.98
N SER A 471 -7.47 2.07 -21.67
CA SER A 471 -6.02 2.17 -21.38
C SER A 471 -5.50 3.62 -21.36
N ILE A 472 -6.35 4.58 -20.96
CA ILE A 472 -6.00 6.00 -21.00
C ILE A 472 -5.20 6.38 -19.75
N ASN A 473 -4.05 7.00 -19.96
CA ASN A 473 -3.25 7.57 -18.87
C ASN A 473 -3.47 9.10 -18.78
N TRP A 474 -4.44 9.51 -17.97
CA TRP A 474 -4.77 10.93 -17.77
C TRP A 474 -3.66 11.70 -17.05
N ASN A 475 -2.81 11.06 -16.24
CA ASN A 475 -1.68 11.73 -15.61
C ASN A 475 -0.69 12.26 -16.67
N THR A 476 -0.36 11.43 -17.67
CA THR A 476 0.50 11.86 -18.78
C THR A 476 -0.11 13.03 -19.57
N ALA A 477 -1.43 13.06 -19.71
CA ALA A 477 -2.12 14.18 -20.34
C ALA A 477 -1.95 15.49 -19.53
N VAL A 478 -2.13 15.42 -18.21
CA VAL A 478 -1.90 16.55 -17.31
C VAL A 478 -0.44 17.02 -17.36
N ASP A 479 0.53 16.11 -17.26
CA ASP A 479 1.96 16.45 -17.34
C ASP A 479 2.29 17.21 -18.62
N ARG A 480 1.80 16.74 -19.76
CA ARG A 480 1.96 17.45 -21.04
C ARG A 480 1.37 18.86 -21.00
N LEU A 481 0.16 18.99 -20.44
CA LEU A 481 -0.51 20.30 -20.36
C LEU A 481 0.22 21.25 -19.41
N VAL A 482 0.80 20.76 -18.33
CA VAL A 482 1.62 21.57 -17.40
C VAL A 482 2.92 22.02 -18.07
N LEU A 483 3.60 21.14 -18.80
CA LEU A 483 4.90 21.41 -19.41
C LEU A 483 4.84 22.30 -20.65
N ASP A 484 3.77 22.20 -21.46
CA ASP A 484 3.64 22.92 -22.73
C ASP A 484 2.70 24.12 -22.61
N SER A 485 3.29 25.30 -22.35
CA SER A 485 2.54 26.55 -22.22
C SER A 485 1.94 27.06 -23.54
N SER A 486 2.23 26.42 -24.68
CA SER A 486 1.62 26.80 -25.98
C SER A 486 0.22 26.21 -26.16
N LEU A 487 -0.13 25.18 -25.36
CA LEU A 487 -1.43 24.51 -25.42
C LEU A 487 -2.47 25.28 -24.60
N ASP A 488 -3.64 25.52 -25.19
CA ASP A 488 -4.82 25.97 -24.45
C ASP A 488 -5.43 24.78 -23.68
N ILE A 489 -5.46 24.88 -22.35
CA ILE A 489 -5.83 23.73 -21.47
C ILE A 489 -7.28 23.32 -21.70
N GLU A 490 -8.21 24.27 -21.77
CA GLU A 490 -9.64 23.97 -21.92
C GLU A 490 -9.91 23.26 -23.25
N THR A 491 -9.34 23.79 -24.34
CA THR A 491 -9.44 23.19 -25.67
C THR A 491 -8.83 21.80 -25.73
N GLU A 492 -7.65 21.60 -25.13
CA GLU A 492 -6.96 20.31 -25.16
C GLU A 492 -7.64 19.27 -24.28
N VAL A 493 -8.13 19.63 -23.10
CA VAL A 493 -8.92 18.72 -22.25
C VAL A 493 -10.18 18.27 -23.00
N ALA A 494 -10.93 19.19 -23.59
CA ALA A 494 -12.12 18.85 -24.38
C ALA A 494 -11.78 17.94 -25.58
N ARG A 495 -10.69 18.23 -26.29
CA ARG A 495 -10.19 17.40 -27.40
C ARG A 495 -9.84 15.99 -26.94
N LEU A 496 -9.10 15.84 -25.83
CA LEU A 496 -8.65 14.56 -25.28
C LEU A 496 -9.86 13.70 -24.85
N ILE A 497 -10.86 14.30 -24.22
CA ILE A 497 -12.09 13.62 -23.83
C ILE A 497 -12.80 13.06 -25.08
N GLU A 498 -12.97 13.88 -26.12
CA GLU A 498 -13.68 13.48 -27.33
C GLU A 498 -12.91 12.43 -28.14
N GLU A 499 -11.60 12.61 -28.33
CA GLU A 499 -10.75 11.66 -29.06
C GLU A 499 -10.71 10.28 -28.41
N ASN A 500 -10.82 10.21 -27.09
CA ASN A 500 -10.80 8.95 -26.34
C ASN A 500 -12.20 8.43 -25.96
N ARG A 501 -13.27 9.07 -26.46
CA ARG A 501 -14.67 8.70 -26.14
C ARG A 501 -14.96 7.23 -26.39
N PHE A 502 -14.42 6.67 -27.46
CA PHE A 502 -14.63 5.26 -27.82
C PHE A 502 -14.04 4.26 -26.81
N MET A 503 -13.14 4.69 -25.94
CA MET A 503 -12.57 3.86 -24.87
C MET A 503 -13.36 3.97 -23.56
N TRP A 504 -13.68 5.21 -23.13
CA TRP A 504 -14.26 5.41 -21.80
C TRP A 504 -15.79 5.33 -21.76
N GLU A 505 -16.49 5.79 -22.82
CA GLU A 505 -17.96 5.85 -22.83
C GLU A 505 -18.62 4.46 -22.78
N PRO A 506 -18.17 3.45 -23.56
CA PRO A 506 -18.72 2.09 -23.45
C PRO A 506 -18.57 1.52 -22.04
N LEU A 507 -17.40 1.68 -21.42
CA LEU A 507 -17.15 1.18 -20.08
C LEU A 507 -18.06 1.85 -19.04
N ILE A 508 -18.19 3.17 -19.08
CA ILE A 508 -19.09 3.91 -18.17
C ILE A 508 -20.55 3.46 -18.34
N ASN A 509 -21.00 3.22 -19.58
CA ASN A 509 -22.35 2.76 -19.86
C ASN A 509 -22.59 1.36 -19.26
N GLU A 510 -21.67 0.42 -19.46
CA GLU A 510 -21.75 -0.94 -18.89
C GLU A 510 -21.75 -0.90 -17.35
N LEU A 511 -20.86 -0.10 -16.76
CA LEU A 511 -20.79 0.04 -15.31
C LEU A 511 -22.07 0.65 -14.72
N ASN A 512 -22.65 1.66 -15.38
CA ASN A 512 -23.89 2.27 -14.94
C ASN A 512 -25.10 1.34 -15.11
N GLU A 513 -25.13 0.53 -16.17
CA GLU A 513 -26.17 -0.48 -16.37
C GLU A 513 -26.13 -1.56 -15.28
N LYS A 514 -24.91 -2.00 -14.90
CA LYS A 514 -24.71 -3.11 -13.98
C LYS A 514 -24.73 -2.69 -12.51
N PHE A 515 -24.07 -1.59 -12.16
CA PHE A 515 -23.78 -1.18 -10.79
C PHE A 515 -24.24 0.25 -10.45
N GLY A 516 -24.71 1.03 -11.43
CA GLY A 516 -25.20 2.40 -11.20
C GLY A 516 -26.47 2.42 -10.35
N ALA A 517 -26.67 3.51 -9.59
CA ALA A 517 -27.94 3.74 -8.91
C ALA A 517 -29.09 3.83 -9.93
N LYS A 518 -30.17 3.11 -9.67
CA LYS A 518 -31.38 3.08 -10.51
C LYS A 518 -32.31 4.24 -10.21
#